data_7a69b5a503178689f9369ce9e5c06c84
#
_entry.id   7a69b5a503178689f9369ce9e5c06c84
#
_cell.length_a   1.000
_cell.length_b   1.000
_cell.length_c   1.000
_cell.angle_alpha   90.00
_cell.angle_beta   90.00
_cell.angle_gamma   90.00
#
_symmetry.space_group_name_H-M   'P 1'
#
loop_
_entity.id
_entity.type
_entity.pdbx_description
1 polymer ?
#
loop_
_entity_poly.entity_id
_entity_poly.type
_entity_poly.pdbx_seq_one_letter_code
_entity_poly.pdbx_strand_id
1 'polypeptide(L)'
;NSFLSGTAGKSVSLKDASQSEIANSEKSYIAAENGYDLNLTIDVNIQGIIERELATAVDEYECDSGITIAMDPSTGKILAMADYPNFDPNNRNTPNSKLAENWDTLSSEEKSNALLRMWTPKAVTDTYAPGSVFKLITSSIGLEENLVKTDTAGEFNCTGYYYINGEEKPIRCWNWRKPHGKQSLREALEHSCNPAFIELGLRIGAQLSYKYYQAFGLFEKTGISLPGEAIGKFYALNKINQHELATMSFGEKFTITPIQMISAVSTIANDGVLVQPQLVDKITNTDTGEVTEFKTKEIRQVISKSTTDKVKSMMESVVSEGSGYRVAEQAKGFSIGAKTGTSEPTSSTSKDGYTASFVAISPVENTKIVLLVILKNPKGSLHNGGQIAAPTAGKMFAEILPYMGIESGNKVNETNNNLSESDLY
;
A
#
# COMPACT_ATOMS: atom_id res chain seq x y z
N ASN A 1 -23.84 -4.44 1.20
CA ASN A 1 -25.14 -4.44 0.50
C ASN A 1 -26.31 -4.85 1.39
N SER A 2 -26.15 -5.81 2.33
CA SER A 2 -27.24 -6.26 3.21
C SER A 2 -27.88 -5.14 4.03
N PHE A 3 -27.09 -4.14 4.44
CA PHE A 3 -27.62 -2.97 5.16
C PHE A 3 -28.22 -1.92 4.24
N LEU A 4 -27.65 -1.68 3.07
CA LEU A 4 -28.10 -0.62 2.15
C LEU A 4 -29.38 -0.96 1.39
N SER A 5 -29.64 -2.24 1.13
CA SER A 5 -30.69 -2.66 0.19
C SER A 5 -32.11 -2.56 0.75
N GLY A 6 -32.26 -2.50 2.09
CA GLY A 6 -33.58 -2.65 2.74
C GLY A 6 -34.25 -3.97 2.42
N THR A 7 -35.52 -4.08 2.79
CA THR A 7 -36.37 -5.24 2.52
C THR A 7 -37.60 -4.78 1.73
N ALA A 8 -37.82 -5.37 0.57
CA ALA A 8 -39.00 -5.04 -0.23
C ALA A 8 -40.28 -5.45 0.49
N GLY A 9 -41.25 -4.54 0.55
CA GLY A 9 -42.59 -4.85 1.04
C GLY A 9 -43.28 -5.89 0.17
N LYS A 10 -44.21 -6.62 0.77
CA LYS A 10 -45.00 -7.64 0.07
C LYS A 10 -46.48 -7.46 0.33
N SER A 11 -47.23 -7.44 -0.73
CA SER A 11 -48.69 -7.49 -0.66
C SER A 11 -49.16 -8.83 -1.25
N VAL A 12 -49.95 -9.57 -0.48
CA VAL A 12 -50.57 -10.83 -0.93
C VAL A 12 -52.09 -10.59 -0.94
N SER A 13 -52.72 -10.76 -2.10
CA SER A 13 -54.16 -10.73 -2.28
C SER A 13 -54.61 -11.97 -3.05
N LEU A 14 -55.82 -12.43 -2.78
CA LEU A 14 -56.45 -13.46 -3.59
C LEU A 14 -56.97 -12.88 -4.88
N LYS A 15 -56.69 -13.52 -6.00
CA LYS A 15 -57.18 -13.15 -7.33
C LYS A 15 -58.05 -14.26 -7.90
N ASP A 16 -59.05 -13.86 -8.69
CA ASP A 16 -59.85 -14.80 -9.47
C ASP A 16 -59.11 -15.30 -10.73
N ALA A 17 -59.76 -16.17 -11.49
CA ALA A 17 -59.18 -16.74 -12.72
C ALA A 17 -58.89 -15.69 -13.80
N SER A 18 -59.44 -14.47 -13.70
CA SER A 18 -59.18 -13.33 -14.60
C SER A 18 -58.09 -12.41 -14.07
N GLN A 19 -57.39 -12.81 -13.00
CA GLN A 19 -56.36 -12.00 -12.33
C GLN A 19 -56.89 -10.71 -11.59
N SER A 20 -58.19 -10.59 -11.44
CA SER A 20 -58.82 -9.54 -10.67
C SER A 20 -58.86 -9.86 -9.18
N GLU A 21 -58.66 -8.84 -8.33
CA GLU A 21 -58.71 -9.04 -6.88
C GLU A 21 -60.12 -9.44 -6.44
N ILE A 22 -60.22 -10.50 -5.61
CA ILE A 22 -61.50 -10.94 -5.02
C ILE A 22 -61.92 -9.92 -3.95
N ALA A 23 -63.07 -9.30 -4.15
CA ALA A 23 -63.63 -8.32 -3.18
C ALA A 23 -63.84 -9.04 -1.82
N ASN A 24 -63.46 -8.35 -0.73
CA ASN A 24 -63.51 -8.86 0.65
C ASN A 24 -62.60 -10.06 0.99
N SER A 25 -61.61 -10.41 0.14
CA SER A 25 -60.59 -11.36 0.49
C SER A 25 -59.60 -10.78 1.52
N GLU A 26 -59.03 -11.63 2.37
CA GLU A 26 -57.94 -11.23 3.29
C GLU A 26 -56.73 -10.73 2.48
N LYS A 27 -56.31 -9.52 2.77
CA LYS A 27 -55.09 -8.93 2.23
C LYS A 27 -54.04 -8.95 3.34
N SER A 28 -52.93 -9.60 3.08
CA SER A 28 -51.76 -9.50 3.93
C SER A 28 -50.79 -8.48 3.33
N TYR A 29 -50.41 -7.51 4.14
CA TYR A 29 -49.50 -6.45 3.77
C TYR A 29 -48.26 -6.50 4.72
N ILE A 30 -47.09 -6.68 4.18
CA ILE A 30 -45.82 -6.53 4.89
C ILE A 30 -45.21 -5.24 4.37
N ALA A 31 -44.98 -4.28 5.26
CA ALA A 31 -44.39 -2.98 4.87
C ALA A 31 -42.95 -3.21 4.34
N ALA A 32 -42.51 -2.32 3.46
CA ALA A 32 -41.11 -2.25 3.09
C ALA A 32 -40.30 -1.69 4.28
N GLU A 33 -39.10 -2.19 4.48
CA GLU A 33 -38.12 -1.66 5.43
C GLU A 33 -37.06 -0.91 4.65
N ASN A 34 -36.74 0.31 5.05
CA ASN A 34 -35.71 1.12 4.41
C ASN A 34 -34.31 0.52 4.68
N GLY A 35 -33.38 0.75 3.78
CA GLY A 35 -31.97 0.47 4.02
C GLY A 35 -31.38 1.45 5.02
N TYR A 36 -30.21 1.11 5.54
CA TYR A 36 -29.45 1.95 6.47
C TYR A 36 -28.63 2.99 5.71
N ASP A 37 -28.38 4.14 6.35
CA ASP A 37 -27.33 5.05 5.94
C ASP A 37 -25.97 4.49 6.31
N LEU A 38 -25.00 4.59 5.39
CA LEU A 38 -23.65 4.11 5.56
C LEU A 38 -22.67 5.30 5.61
N ASN A 39 -22.00 5.50 6.74
CA ASN A 39 -20.94 6.47 6.85
C ASN A 39 -19.59 5.76 6.68
N LEU A 40 -18.81 6.21 5.71
CA LEU A 40 -17.47 5.68 5.45
C LEU A 40 -16.41 6.44 6.25
N THR A 41 -15.24 5.84 6.40
CA THR A 41 -14.04 6.49 6.96
C THR A 41 -13.34 7.40 5.95
N ILE A 42 -13.75 7.33 4.68
CA ILE A 42 -13.19 8.14 3.61
C ILE A 42 -13.45 9.62 3.86
N ASP A 43 -12.37 10.41 3.87
CA ASP A 43 -12.42 11.87 3.85
C ASP A 43 -12.45 12.35 2.40
N VAL A 44 -13.49 13.06 2.03
CA VAL A 44 -13.74 13.50 0.63
C VAL A 44 -12.64 14.44 0.12
N ASN A 45 -12.03 15.26 1.00
CA ASN A 45 -10.99 16.19 0.61
C ASN A 45 -9.66 15.44 0.38
N ILE A 46 -9.30 14.53 1.29
CA ILE A 46 -8.11 13.68 1.12
C ILE A 46 -8.29 12.80 -0.13
N GLN A 47 -9.48 12.23 -0.35
CA GLN A 47 -9.78 11.44 -1.54
C GLN A 47 -9.60 12.25 -2.83
N GLY A 48 -10.14 13.47 -2.88
CA GLY A 48 -9.99 14.36 -4.04
C GLY A 48 -8.53 14.73 -4.33
N ILE A 49 -7.73 14.96 -3.29
CA ILE A 49 -6.30 15.25 -3.43
C ILE A 49 -5.56 14.05 -4.04
N ILE A 50 -5.75 12.84 -3.47
CA ILE A 50 -5.01 11.66 -3.95
C ILE A 50 -5.44 11.25 -5.36
N GLU A 51 -6.73 11.38 -5.71
CA GLU A 51 -7.21 11.09 -7.07
C GLU A 51 -6.58 12.01 -8.11
N ARG A 52 -6.56 13.32 -7.83
CA ARG A 52 -5.98 14.32 -8.72
C ARG A 52 -4.48 14.09 -8.94
N GLU A 53 -3.73 13.95 -7.85
CA GLU A 53 -2.27 13.80 -7.94
C GLU A 53 -1.87 12.43 -8.52
N LEU A 54 -2.64 11.38 -8.23
CA LEU A 54 -2.43 10.06 -8.82
C LEU A 54 -2.66 10.08 -10.34
N ALA A 55 -3.77 10.68 -10.80
CA ALA A 55 -4.08 10.81 -12.22
C ALA A 55 -2.97 11.60 -12.93
N THR A 56 -2.57 12.75 -12.37
CA THR A 56 -1.49 13.57 -12.89
C THR A 56 -0.19 12.78 -13.03
N ALA A 57 0.19 12.00 -12.02
CA ALA A 57 1.42 11.21 -12.05
C ALA A 57 1.35 10.06 -13.07
N VAL A 58 0.22 9.35 -13.14
CA VAL A 58 0.06 8.26 -14.13
C VAL A 58 0.15 8.78 -15.56
N ASP A 59 -0.42 9.95 -15.83
CA ASP A 59 -0.37 10.57 -17.17
C ASP A 59 1.02 11.17 -17.46
N GLU A 60 1.63 11.89 -16.49
CA GLU A 60 2.96 12.50 -16.63
C GLU A 60 4.06 11.48 -16.90
N TYR A 61 4.03 10.34 -16.19
CA TYR A 61 5.05 9.28 -16.33
C TYR A 61 4.61 8.15 -17.27
N GLU A 62 3.51 8.34 -18.00
CA GLU A 62 2.96 7.37 -18.97
C GLU A 62 2.80 5.97 -18.34
N CYS A 63 2.35 5.90 -17.09
CA CYS A 63 2.15 4.64 -16.39
C CYS A 63 0.92 3.88 -16.93
N ASP A 64 0.92 2.57 -16.85
CA ASP A 64 -0.27 1.77 -17.19
C ASP A 64 -1.38 1.99 -16.14
N SER A 65 -1.01 2.18 -14.88
CA SER A 65 -1.96 2.47 -13.79
C SER A 65 -1.23 2.95 -12.53
N GLY A 66 -2.01 3.50 -11.61
CA GLY A 66 -1.55 3.88 -10.28
C GLY A 66 -2.53 3.45 -9.19
N ILE A 67 -2.03 3.32 -7.97
CA ILE A 67 -2.80 3.01 -6.76
C ILE A 67 -2.27 3.89 -5.63
N THR A 68 -3.18 4.51 -4.88
CA THR A 68 -2.81 5.25 -3.66
C THR A 68 -3.77 4.89 -2.53
N ILE A 69 -3.21 4.71 -1.33
CA ILE A 69 -3.99 4.48 -0.11
C ILE A 69 -3.46 5.41 0.98
N ALA A 70 -4.36 6.11 1.67
CA ALA A 70 -4.09 6.87 2.88
C ALA A 70 -4.81 6.23 4.07
N MET A 71 -4.10 5.95 5.17
CA MET A 71 -4.62 5.22 6.33
C MET A 71 -4.18 5.88 7.63
N ASP A 72 -5.10 6.00 8.59
CA ASP A 72 -4.77 6.31 9.97
C ASP A 72 -4.22 5.03 10.63
N PRO A 73 -2.94 5.00 11.04
CA PRO A 73 -2.33 3.79 11.58
C PRO A 73 -2.89 3.37 12.93
N SER A 74 -3.42 4.31 13.73
CA SER A 74 -3.89 4.05 15.09
C SER A 74 -5.27 3.39 15.12
N THR A 75 -6.10 3.69 14.13
CA THR A 75 -7.48 3.19 14.05
C THR A 75 -7.71 2.18 12.95
N GLY A 76 -6.83 2.13 11.96
CA GLY A 76 -7.03 1.35 10.76
C GLY A 76 -7.98 2.01 9.75
N LYS A 77 -8.50 3.22 10.02
CA LYS A 77 -9.41 3.93 9.12
C LYS A 77 -8.74 4.25 7.80
N ILE A 78 -9.34 3.81 6.72
CA ILE A 78 -8.94 4.22 5.37
C ILE A 78 -9.49 5.62 5.14
N LEU A 79 -8.58 6.60 5.09
CA LEU A 79 -8.93 8.01 4.87
C LEU A 79 -9.18 8.30 3.40
N ALA A 80 -8.48 7.58 2.52
CA ALA A 80 -8.66 7.65 1.08
C ALA A 80 -8.07 6.41 0.39
N MET A 81 -8.66 6.01 -0.74
CA MET A 81 -8.20 4.90 -1.57
C MET A 81 -8.54 5.19 -3.03
N ALA A 82 -7.54 5.27 -3.89
CA ALA A 82 -7.71 5.60 -5.29
C ALA A 82 -6.98 4.63 -6.22
N ASP A 83 -7.64 4.31 -7.32
CA ASP A 83 -7.07 3.63 -8.48
C ASP A 83 -7.15 4.57 -9.69
N TYR A 84 -6.15 4.57 -10.55
CA TYR A 84 -6.22 5.27 -11.84
C TYR A 84 -5.59 4.40 -12.95
N PRO A 85 -6.17 4.32 -14.17
CA PRO A 85 -7.44 4.92 -14.57
C PRO A 85 -8.63 4.32 -13.82
N ASN A 86 -9.54 5.19 -13.37
CA ASN A 86 -10.78 4.83 -12.70
C ASN A 86 -11.96 4.75 -13.70
N PHE A 87 -13.18 4.70 -13.19
CA PHE A 87 -14.41 4.74 -13.99
C PHE A 87 -15.45 5.69 -13.36
N ASP A 88 -16.37 6.18 -14.18
CA ASP A 88 -17.53 6.95 -13.71
C ASP A 88 -18.65 5.99 -13.24
N PRO A 89 -19.00 5.95 -11.94
CA PRO A 89 -20.08 5.10 -11.44
C PRO A 89 -21.47 5.38 -12.09
N ASN A 90 -21.68 6.60 -12.57
CA ASN A 90 -22.93 6.97 -13.26
C ASN A 90 -22.97 6.39 -14.69
N ASN A 91 -21.80 6.15 -15.30
CA ASN A 91 -21.62 5.62 -16.65
C ASN A 91 -20.73 4.36 -16.63
N ARG A 92 -20.95 3.47 -15.70
CA ARG A 92 -20.08 2.33 -15.40
C ARG A 92 -19.72 1.41 -16.57
N ASN A 93 -20.55 1.39 -17.62
CA ASN A 93 -20.33 0.58 -18.83
C ASN A 93 -19.48 1.30 -19.89
N THR A 94 -19.12 2.56 -19.66
CA THR A 94 -18.21 3.30 -20.53
C THR A 94 -16.77 2.92 -20.19
N PRO A 95 -15.96 2.47 -21.17
CA PRO A 95 -14.55 2.15 -20.93
C PRO A 95 -13.79 3.42 -20.49
N ASN A 96 -12.86 3.27 -19.56
CA ASN A 96 -11.95 4.35 -19.19
C ASN A 96 -10.93 4.62 -20.33
N SER A 97 -10.12 5.67 -20.19
CA SER A 97 -9.20 6.13 -21.23
C SER A 97 -8.31 5.02 -21.79
N LYS A 98 -7.75 4.16 -20.94
CA LYS A 98 -6.87 3.06 -21.37
C LYS A 98 -7.61 1.93 -22.08
N LEU A 99 -8.81 1.58 -21.61
CA LEU A 99 -9.63 0.57 -22.28
C LEU A 99 -10.20 1.06 -23.60
N ALA A 100 -10.48 2.37 -23.72
CA ALA A 100 -11.01 2.98 -24.93
C ALA A 100 -10.07 2.83 -26.13
N GLU A 101 -8.74 2.82 -25.91
CA GLU A 101 -7.73 2.69 -26.96
C GLU A 101 -7.93 1.45 -27.86
N ASN A 102 -8.41 0.34 -27.29
CA ASN A 102 -8.58 -0.93 -28.00
C ASN A 102 -10.02 -1.47 -27.92
N TRP A 103 -10.96 -0.68 -27.41
CA TRP A 103 -12.31 -1.14 -27.09
C TRP A 103 -13.05 -1.79 -28.26
N ASP A 104 -12.97 -1.20 -29.44
CA ASP A 104 -13.68 -1.68 -30.62
C ASP A 104 -13.12 -2.98 -31.20
N THR A 105 -11.87 -3.32 -30.84
CA THR A 105 -11.22 -4.55 -31.29
C THR A 105 -11.55 -5.74 -30.40
N LEU A 106 -12.11 -5.52 -29.21
CA LEU A 106 -12.42 -6.57 -28.24
C LEU A 106 -13.73 -7.30 -28.60
N SER A 107 -13.74 -8.60 -28.41
CA SER A 107 -14.96 -9.42 -28.43
C SER A 107 -15.92 -9.04 -27.29
N SER A 108 -17.16 -9.48 -27.36
CA SER A 108 -18.16 -9.22 -26.31
C SER A 108 -17.74 -9.80 -24.94
N GLU A 109 -17.10 -10.96 -24.92
CA GLU A 109 -16.60 -11.57 -23.70
C GLU A 109 -15.42 -10.77 -23.12
N GLU A 110 -14.47 -10.37 -23.95
CA GLU A 110 -13.34 -9.53 -23.52
C GLU A 110 -13.82 -8.16 -23.00
N LYS A 111 -14.81 -7.54 -23.64
CA LYS A 111 -15.44 -6.30 -23.15
C LYS A 111 -16.06 -6.47 -21.75
N SER A 112 -16.81 -7.57 -21.55
CA SER A 112 -17.39 -7.88 -20.23
C SER A 112 -16.32 -8.06 -19.17
N ASN A 113 -15.28 -8.84 -19.46
CA ASN A 113 -14.17 -9.07 -18.55
C ASN A 113 -13.39 -7.78 -18.23
N ALA A 114 -13.18 -6.92 -19.24
CA ALA A 114 -12.52 -5.64 -19.07
C ALA A 114 -13.31 -4.70 -18.15
N LEU A 115 -14.64 -4.63 -18.30
CA LEU A 115 -15.51 -3.84 -17.41
C LEU A 115 -15.50 -4.39 -15.97
N LEU A 116 -15.62 -5.69 -15.80
CA LEU A 116 -15.52 -6.32 -14.46
C LEU A 116 -14.19 -5.97 -13.81
N ARG A 117 -13.09 -6.03 -14.56
CA ARG A 117 -11.76 -5.67 -14.09
C ARG A 117 -11.66 -4.18 -13.74
N MET A 118 -12.26 -3.31 -14.54
CA MET A 118 -12.29 -1.86 -14.32
C MET A 118 -13.01 -1.50 -13.01
N TRP A 119 -14.09 -2.22 -12.66
CA TRP A 119 -14.87 -1.98 -11.43
C TRP A 119 -14.21 -2.58 -10.18
N THR A 120 -13.17 -3.38 -10.35
CA THR A 120 -12.52 -4.08 -9.24
C THR A 120 -11.52 -3.16 -8.52
N PRO A 121 -11.60 -2.97 -7.19
CA PRO A 121 -10.69 -2.11 -6.44
C PRO A 121 -9.29 -2.75 -6.35
N LYS A 122 -8.35 -2.28 -7.16
CA LYS A 122 -7.01 -2.87 -7.30
C LYS A 122 -6.18 -2.82 -6.01
N ALA A 123 -6.48 -1.86 -5.15
CA ALA A 123 -5.84 -1.74 -3.83
C ALA A 123 -5.98 -3.01 -2.96
N VAL A 124 -7.07 -3.78 -3.16
CA VAL A 124 -7.36 -4.99 -2.37
C VAL A 124 -7.33 -6.28 -3.19
N THR A 125 -7.46 -6.20 -4.51
CA THR A 125 -7.57 -7.39 -5.39
C THR A 125 -6.30 -7.70 -6.15
N ASP A 126 -5.44 -6.70 -6.40
CA ASP A 126 -4.19 -6.89 -7.11
C ASP A 126 -3.07 -7.24 -6.15
N THR A 127 -2.12 -8.01 -6.64
CA THR A 127 -0.87 -8.26 -5.93
C THR A 127 0.31 -7.71 -6.74
N TYR A 128 1.35 -7.29 -6.03
CA TYR A 128 2.58 -6.77 -6.62
C TYR A 128 3.79 -7.16 -5.76
N ALA A 129 4.98 -7.17 -6.33
CA ALA A 129 6.21 -7.31 -5.58
C ALA A 129 6.53 -5.97 -4.90
N PRO A 130 6.60 -5.91 -3.54
CA PRO A 130 6.75 -4.64 -2.82
C PRO A 130 8.13 -3.98 -3.02
N GLY A 131 9.11 -4.74 -3.50
CA GLY A 131 10.48 -4.27 -3.65
C GLY A 131 11.04 -3.72 -2.33
N SER A 132 11.90 -2.71 -2.43
CA SER A 132 12.63 -2.17 -1.29
C SER A 132 11.77 -1.54 -0.18
N VAL A 133 10.47 -1.32 -0.37
CA VAL A 133 9.57 -0.93 0.73
C VAL A 133 9.53 -2.04 1.80
N PHE A 134 9.65 -3.29 1.40
CA PHE A 134 9.66 -4.44 2.29
C PHE A 134 10.86 -4.48 3.26
N LYS A 135 11.93 -3.75 2.96
CA LYS A 135 13.10 -3.61 3.85
C LYS A 135 12.74 -3.04 5.23
N LEU A 136 11.63 -2.31 5.34
CA LEU A 136 11.10 -1.86 6.63
C LEU A 136 10.72 -3.05 7.53
N ILE A 137 10.09 -4.07 6.95
CA ILE A 137 9.71 -5.29 7.68
C ILE A 137 10.96 -6.10 8.04
N THR A 138 11.90 -6.27 7.11
CA THR A 138 13.17 -6.96 7.36
C THR A 138 13.99 -6.26 8.45
N SER A 139 14.06 -4.92 8.43
CA SER A 139 14.70 -4.12 9.50
C SER A 139 14.02 -4.35 10.85
N SER A 140 12.68 -4.32 10.86
CA SER A 140 11.89 -4.54 12.08
C SER A 140 12.21 -5.89 12.72
N ILE A 141 12.25 -6.95 11.91
CA ILE A 141 12.58 -8.31 12.40
C ILE A 141 14.00 -8.36 12.97
N GLY A 142 14.97 -7.84 12.23
CA GLY A 142 16.38 -7.85 12.67
C GLY A 142 16.61 -7.08 13.96
N LEU A 143 15.92 -5.95 14.15
CA LEU A 143 15.99 -5.14 15.37
C LEU A 143 15.26 -5.77 16.54
N GLU A 144 14.07 -6.34 16.32
CA GLU A 144 13.25 -6.98 17.36
C GLU A 144 13.97 -8.19 17.96
N GLU A 145 14.60 -8.98 17.12
CA GLU A 145 15.35 -10.17 17.52
C GLU A 145 16.82 -9.87 17.95
N ASN A 146 17.19 -8.59 18.03
CA ASN A 146 18.52 -8.11 18.39
C ASN A 146 19.66 -8.70 17.53
N LEU A 147 19.39 -9.04 16.29
CA LEU A 147 20.38 -9.55 15.32
C LEU A 147 21.24 -8.44 14.73
N VAL A 148 20.80 -7.19 14.86
CA VAL A 148 21.47 -5.99 14.34
C VAL A 148 21.10 -4.77 15.20
N LYS A 149 21.96 -3.75 15.16
CA LYS A 149 21.69 -2.42 15.74
C LYS A 149 21.57 -1.39 14.62
N THR A 150 20.87 -0.30 14.90
CA THR A 150 20.64 0.78 13.91
C THR A 150 21.93 1.40 13.39
N ASP A 151 22.86 1.74 14.28
CA ASP A 151 23.96 2.67 13.99
C ASP A 151 25.34 2.05 14.22
N THR A 152 25.46 0.71 14.21
CA THR A 152 26.75 0.02 14.27
C THR A 152 27.54 0.28 12.99
N ALA A 153 28.61 1.08 13.09
CA ALA A 153 29.44 1.41 11.96
C ALA A 153 30.10 0.15 11.33
N GLY A 154 29.94 0.02 10.01
CA GLY A 154 30.51 -1.10 9.26
C GLY A 154 29.88 -2.46 9.53
N GLU A 155 28.64 -2.46 10.01
CA GLU A 155 27.83 -3.68 10.23
C GLU A 155 27.69 -4.52 8.96
N PHE A 156 27.53 -3.84 7.82
CA PHE A 156 27.44 -4.43 6.49
C PHE A 156 28.55 -3.89 5.59
N ASN A 157 28.95 -4.66 4.59
CA ASN A 157 29.93 -4.22 3.58
C ASN A 157 29.42 -4.51 2.17
N CYS A 158 28.99 -3.48 1.47
CA CYS A 158 28.52 -3.58 0.09
C CYS A 158 29.67 -3.41 -0.91
N THR A 159 30.03 -4.49 -1.59
CA THR A 159 31.03 -4.49 -2.69
C THR A 159 30.39 -4.37 -4.08
N GLY A 160 29.08 -4.09 -4.13
CA GLY A 160 28.29 -4.03 -5.37
C GLY A 160 27.60 -5.35 -5.73
N TYR A 161 28.05 -6.45 -5.18
CA TYR A 161 27.52 -7.79 -5.44
C TYR A 161 27.40 -8.59 -4.15
N TYR A 162 26.45 -9.52 -4.11
CA TYR A 162 26.32 -10.52 -3.07
C TYR A 162 26.32 -11.91 -3.69
N TYR A 163 27.26 -12.76 -3.27
CA TYR A 163 27.43 -14.11 -3.76
C TYR A 163 26.75 -15.10 -2.82
N ILE A 164 25.80 -15.86 -3.32
CA ILE A 164 25.16 -16.96 -2.58
C ILE A 164 25.89 -18.24 -2.94
N ASN A 165 26.25 -19.04 -1.91
CA ASN A 165 26.94 -20.31 -2.12
C ASN A 165 26.10 -21.25 -3.00
N GLY A 166 26.72 -21.77 -4.05
CA GLY A 166 26.06 -22.67 -4.99
C GLY A 166 25.34 -21.98 -6.18
N GLU A 167 25.30 -20.65 -6.21
CA GLU A 167 24.73 -19.89 -7.34
C GLU A 167 25.84 -19.43 -8.29
N GLU A 168 25.57 -19.55 -9.60
CA GLU A 168 26.52 -19.10 -10.63
C GLU A 168 26.59 -17.56 -10.74
N LYS A 169 25.48 -16.87 -10.47
CA LYS A 169 25.37 -15.42 -10.65
C LYS A 169 25.12 -14.72 -9.32
N PRO A 170 25.88 -13.67 -9.00
CA PRO A 170 25.63 -12.88 -7.81
C PRO A 170 24.36 -12.03 -7.94
N ILE A 171 23.74 -11.71 -6.81
CA ILE A 171 22.72 -10.68 -6.73
C ILE A 171 23.42 -9.32 -6.72
N ARG A 172 23.00 -8.44 -7.61
CA ARG A 172 23.64 -7.16 -7.83
C ARG A 172 22.98 -6.06 -7.00
N CYS A 173 23.78 -5.18 -6.39
CA CYS A 173 23.29 -3.93 -5.86
C CYS A 173 22.87 -3.00 -7.00
N TRP A 174 21.86 -2.18 -6.81
CA TRP A 174 21.50 -1.18 -7.82
C TRP A 174 22.69 -0.24 -8.12
N ASN A 175 23.49 0.12 -7.10
CA ASN A 175 24.69 0.95 -7.21
C ASN A 175 25.98 0.10 -7.31
N TRP A 176 25.97 -0.95 -8.14
CA TRP A 176 27.09 -1.89 -8.24
C TRP A 176 28.36 -1.27 -8.83
N ARG A 177 28.24 -0.17 -9.59
CA ARG A 177 29.39 0.55 -10.19
C ARG A 177 30.11 1.44 -9.18
N LYS A 178 29.38 1.97 -8.18
CA LYS A 178 29.89 2.76 -7.06
C LYS A 178 29.36 2.13 -5.75
N PRO A 179 29.95 1.00 -5.28
CA PRO A 179 29.46 0.30 -4.12
C PRO A 179 29.40 1.17 -2.87
N HIS A 180 28.39 0.92 -2.01
CA HIS A 180 28.20 1.71 -0.80
C HIS A 180 29.30 1.51 0.26
N GLY A 181 30.09 0.42 0.17
CA GLY A 181 31.14 0.10 1.15
C GLY A 181 30.57 -0.31 2.49
N LYS A 182 31.29 0.05 3.56
CA LYS A 182 30.90 -0.23 4.95
C LYS A 182 29.76 0.70 5.37
N GLN A 183 28.72 0.15 5.96
CA GLN A 183 27.51 0.88 6.36
C GLN A 183 26.84 0.24 7.58
N SER A 184 26.16 1.04 8.36
CA SER A 184 25.21 0.62 9.41
C SER A 184 23.89 0.15 8.80
N LEU A 185 22.94 -0.34 9.63
CA LEU A 185 21.59 -0.66 9.15
C LEU A 185 20.85 0.60 8.66
N ARG A 186 21.01 1.74 9.36
CA ARG A 186 20.43 3.02 8.96
C ARG A 186 20.90 3.42 7.57
N GLU A 187 22.21 3.51 7.36
CA GLU A 187 22.80 3.84 6.05
C GLU A 187 22.39 2.84 4.96
N ALA A 188 22.29 1.55 5.30
CA ALA A 188 21.82 0.53 4.36
C ALA A 188 20.36 0.72 3.94
N LEU A 189 19.51 1.26 4.85
CA LEU A 189 18.11 1.61 4.54
C LEU A 189 18.03 2.89 3.71
N GLU A 190 18.81 3.93 4.04
CA GLU A 190 18.95 5.19 3.31
C GLU A 190 19.36 4.95 1.86
N HIS A 191 20.43 4.17 1.67
CA HIS A 191 20.94 3.79 0.37
C HIS A 191 20.12 2.71 -0.32
N SER A 192 19.13 2.13 0.35
CA SER A 192 18.37 0.97 -0.16
C SER A 192 19.27 -0.19 -0.64
N CYS A 193 20.33 -0.50 0.09
CA CYS A 193 21.40 -1.43 -0.28
C CYS A 193 20.93 -2.90 -0.27
N ASN A 194 20.80 -3.55 -1.44
CA ASN A 194 20.37 -4.96 -1.51
C ASN A 194 21.34 -5.93 -0.79
N PRO A 195 22.69 -5.87 -0.99
CA PRO A 195 23.61 -6.76 -0.30
C PRO A 195 23.50 -6.74 1.23
N ALA A 196 23.28 -5.57 1.84
CA ALA A 196 23.11 -5.47 3.29
C ALA A 196 21.82 -6.17 3.76
N PHE A 197 20.73 -6.00 3.01
CA PHE A 197 19.46 -6.65 3.34
C PHE A 197 19.44 -8.15 3.04
N ILE A 198 20.18 -8.62 2.05
CA ILE A 198 20.41 -10.04 1.83
C ILE A 198 21.13 -10.65 3.04
N GLU A 199 22.22 -10.02 3.49
CA GLU A 199 22.96 -10.49 4.65
C GLU A 199 22.08 -10.51 5.91
N LEU A 200 21.30 -9.45 6.16
CA LEU A 200 20.36 -9.40 7.28
C LEU A 200 19.29 -10.50 7.16
N GLY A 201 18.70 -10.69 5.98
CA GLY A 201 17.70 -11.73 5.76
C GLY A 201 18.23 -13.14 5.99
N LEU A 202 19.49 -13.41 5.58
CA LEU A 202 20.15 -14.70 5.85
C LEU A 202 20.46 -14.89 7.33
N ARG A 203 20.81 -13.81 8.08
CA ARG A 203 20.96 -13.84 9.55
C ARG A 203 19.64 -14.14 10.26
N ILE A 204 18.52 -13.56 9.78
CA ILE A 204 17.18 -13.82 10.31
C ILE A 204 16.77 -15.27 10.06
N GLY A 205 17.01 -15.78 8.87
CA GLY A 205 16.65 -17.13 8.47
C GLY A 205 15.16 -17.31 8.10
N ALA A 206 14.86 -18.36 7.35
CA ALA A 206 13.54 -18.58 6.76
C ALA A 206 12.40 -18.77 7.80
N GLN A 207 12.66 -19.52 8.86
CA GLN A 207 11.64 -19.83 9.88
C GLN A 207 11.19 -18.57 10.64
N LEU A 208 12.15 -17.74 11.04
CA LEU A 208 11.86 -16.52 11.77
C LEU A 208 11.20 -15.47 10.85
N SER A 209 11.69 -15.33 9.62
CA SER A 209 11.05 -14.48 8.60
C SER A 209 9.58 -14.88 8.42
N TYR A 210 9.30 -16.16 8.27
CA TYR A 210 7.94 -16.68 8.07
C TYR A 210 7.01 -16.39 9.24
N LYS A 211 7.51 -16.56 10.48
CA LYS A 211 6.79 -16.21 11.72
C LYS A 211 6.36 -14.73 11.73
N TYR A 212 7.28 -13.83 11.37
CA TYR A 212 6.97 -12.41 11.35
C TYR A 212 6.09 -12.00 10.15
N TYR A 213 6.26 -12.60 8.98
CA TYR A 213 5.36 -12.34 7.84
C TYR A 213 3.92 -12.71 8.19
N GLN A 214 3.73 -13.83 8.90
CA GLN A 214 2.42 -14.20 9.45
C GLN A 214 1.94 -13.20 10.52
N ALA A 215 2.82 -12.77 11.42
CA ALA A 215 2.48 -11.80 12.45
C ALA A 215 2.06 -10.45 11.87
N PHE A 216 2.71 -9.98 10.79
CA PHE A 216 2.32 -8.79 10.03
C PHE A 216 1.06 -8.97 9.16
N GLY A 217 0.43 -10.15 9.17
CA GLY A 217 -0.81 -10.43 8.43
C GLY A 217 -0.63 -10.67 6.92
N LEU A 218 0.60 -10.98 6.45
CA LEU A 218 0.87 -11.10 5.01
C LEU A 218 0.36 -12.41 4.39
N PHE A 219 0.00 -13.40 5.20
CA PHE A 219 -0.52 -14.71 4.74
C PHE A 219 -2.04 -14.84 4.84
N GLU A 220 -2.72 -13.79 5.25
CA GLU A 220 -4.16 -13.77 5.44
C GLU A 220 -4.79 -12.51 4.84
N LYS A 221 -6.10 -12.52 4.67
CA LYS A 221 -6.85 -11.32 4.29
C LYS A 221 -6.79 -10.33 5.43
N THR A 222 -6.73 -9.04 5.11
CA THR A 222 -6.75 -7.98 6.14
C THR A 222 -8.10 -7.85 6.83
N GLY A 223 -9.16 -8.33 6.16
CA GLY A 223 -10.53 -8.25 6.65
C GLY A 223 -11.18 -6.89 6.40
N ILE A 224 -10.67 -6.10 5.47
CA ILE A 224 -11.34 -4.89 5.01
C ILE A 224 -12.71 -5.23 4.41
N SER A 225 -13.72 -4.39 4.66
CA SER A 225 -15.12 -4.63 4.24
C SER A 225 -15.35 -4.42 2.73
N LEU A 226 -14.44 -4.94 1.89
CA LEU A 226 -14.55 -4.90 0.43
C LEU A 226 -14.58 -6.33 -0.15
N PRO A 227 -15.35 -6.58 -1.20
CA PRO A 227 -15.37 -7.88 -1.86
C PRO A 227 -14.10 -8.13 -2.68
N GLY A 228 -13.78 -9.40 -2.89
CA GLY A 228 -12.70 -9.79 -3.80
C GLY A 228 -11.29 -9.64 -3.24
N GLU A 229 -11.13 -9.40 -1.93
CA GLU A 229 -9.82 -9.27 -1.30
C GLU A 229 -8.94 -10.48 -1.61
N ALA A 230 -7.77 -10.21 -2.21
CA ALA A 230 -6.75 -11.21 -2.51
C ALA A 230 -5.78 -11.39 -1.33
N ILE A 231 -4.99 -12.45 -1.41
CA ILE A 231 -3.90 -12.73 -0.47
C ILE A 231 -2.59 -12.77 -1.25
N GLY A 232 -1.53 -12.27 -0.65
CA GLY A 232 -0.18 -12.34 -1.19
C GLY A 232 0.25 -13.78 -1.50
N LYS A 233 1.17 -13.93 -2.44
CA LYS A 233 1.70 -15.23 -2.86
C LYS A 233 3.15 -15.36 -2.40
N PHE A 234 3.39 -16.32 -1.54
CA PHE A 234 4.72 -16.63 -0.99
C PHE A 234 5.12 -18.07 -1.32
N TYR A 235 6.42 -18.33 -1.32
CA TYR A 235 6.90 -19.71 -1.32
C TYR A 235 6.48 -20.42 -0.04
N ALA A 236 6.17 -21.71 -0.11
CA ALA A 236 6.00 -22.51 1.09
C ALA A 236 7.35 -22.60 1.86
N LEU A 237 7.32 -22.58 3.18
CA LEU A 237 8.52 -22.53 4.03
C LEU A 237 9.57 -23.60 3.66
N ASN A 238 9.13 -24.81 3.35
CA ASN A 238 9.99 -25.94 2.95
C ASN A 238 10.57 -25.81 1.52
N LYS A 239 10.21 -24.77 0.78
CA LYS A 239 10.71 -24.45 -0.56
C LYS A 239 11.65 -23.25 -0.58
N ILE A 240 11.82 -22.58 0.56
CA ILE A 240 12.70 -21.42 0.68
C ILE A 240 14.13 -21.92 0.88
N ASN A 241 14.97 -21.77 -0.14
CA ASN A 241 16.42 -21.93 -0.03
C ASN A 241 17.11 -20.57 0.23
N GLN A 242 18.43 -20.52 0.19
CA GLN A 242 19.18 -19.28 0.43
C GLN A 242 18.89 -18.19 -0.62
N HIS A 243 18.64 -18.55 -1.88
CA HIS A 243 18.37 -17.60 -2.95
C HIS A 243 16.99 -16.95 -2.77
N GLU A 244 15.94 -17.76 -2.52
CA GLU A 244 14.61 -17.23 -2.22
C GLU A 244 14.64 -16.34 -0.97
N LEU A 245 15.28 -16.78 0.11
CA LEU A 245 15.37 -15.99 1.34
C LEU A 245 16.09 -14.67 1.10
N ALA A 246 17.20 -14.69 0.37
CA ALA A 246 17.97 -13.50 0.02
C ALA A 246 17.11 -12.49 -0.77
N THR A 247 16.38 -12.95 -1.80
CA THR A 247 15.53 -12.07 -2.62
C THR A 247 14.28 -11.59 -1.88
N MET A 248 13.68 -12.43 -1.06
CA MET A 248 12.55 -12.07 -0.20
C MET A 248 12.92 -10.99 0.82
N SER A 249 14.17 -10.94 1.30
CA SER A 249 14.62 -9.97 2.31
C SER A 249 14.54 -8.51 1.85
N PHE A 250 14.53 -8.25 0.54
CA PHE A 250 14.36 -6.93 -0.04
C PHE A 250 13.11 -6.77 -0.92
N GLY A 251 12.12 -7.70 -0.77
CA GLY A 251 10.79 -7.55 -1.32
C GLY A 251 10.58 -8.11 -2.73
N GLU A 252 11.43 -9.06 -3.17
CA GLU A 252 11.33 -9.70 -4.48
C GLU A 252 10.92 -11.18 -4.37
N LYS A 253 10.46 -11.77 -5.48
CA LYS A 253 10.08 -13.19 -5.59
C LYS A 253 8.84 -13.61 -4.79
N PHE A 254 8.07 -12.68 -4.25
CA PHE A 254 6.74 -12.89 -3.70
C PHE A 254 5.87 -11.68 -4.04
N THR A 255 4.57 -11.80 -3.82
CA THR A 255 3.65 -10.67 -4.02
C THR A 255 2.72 -10.49 -2.84
N ILE A 256 2.31 -9.25 -2.58
CA ILE A 256 1.32 -8.88 -1.57
C ILE A 256 0.34 -7.86 -2.16
N THR A 257 -0.81 -7.69 -1.53
CA THR A 257 -1.73 -6.62 -1.95
C THR A 257 -1.27 -5.26 -1.40
N PRO A 258 -1.63 -4.14 -2.08
CA PRO A 258 -1.36 -2.80 -1.54
C PRO A 258 -1.93 -2.60 -0.13
N ILE A 259 -3.13 -3.13 0.15
CA ILE A 259 -3.73 -3.03 1.49
C ILE A 259 -2.93 -3.83 2.54
N GLN A 260 -2.37 -4.99 2.20
CA GLN A 260 -1.47 -5.72 3.10
C GLN A 260 -0.19 -4.93 3.38
N MET A 261 0.38 -4.29 2.35
CA MET A 261 1.61 -3.50 2.51
C MET A 261 1.39 -2.29 3.42
N ILE A 262 0.34 -1.50 3.17
CA ILE A 262 0.08 -0.33 4.02
C ILE A 262 -0.27 -0.73 5.46
N SER A 263 -1.00 -1.83 5.67
CA SER A 263 -1.30 -2.36 7.01
C SER A 263 -0.03 -2.78 7.75
N ALA A 264 0.93 -3.40 7.07
CA ALA A 264 2.21 -3.76 7.67
C ALA A 264 3.05 -2.54 8.05
N VAL A 265 3.07 -1.48 7.21
CA VAL A 265 3.76 -0.22 7.56
C VAL A 265 2.98 0.54 8.64
N SER A 266 1.65 0.52 8.61
CA SER A 266 0.83 1.09 9.69
C SER A 266 1.09 0.43 11.04
N THR A 267 1.39 -0.87 11.06
CA THR A 267 1.84 -1.57 12.29
C THR A 267 3.11 -0.95 12.85
N ILE A 268 4.09 -0.62 11.99
CA ILE A 268 5.32 0.08 12.42
C ILE A 268 5.00 1.49 12.93
N ALA A 269 4.07 2.19 12.26
CA ALA A 269 3.65 3.53 12.64
C ALA A 269 2.77 3.57 13.91
N ASN A 270 2.17 2.44 14.30
CA ASN A 270 1.27 2.27 15.43
C ASN A 270 1.90 1.45 16.56
N ASP A 271 3.07 1.84 17.00
CA ASP A 271 3.80 1.23 18.13
C ASP A 271 3.88 -0.31 18.07
N GLY A 272 3.81 -0.88 16.88
CA GLY A 272 3.90 -2.32 16.60
C GLY A 272 2.60 -3.09 16.70
N VAL A 273 1.48 -2.43 16.88
CA VAL A 273 0.14 -3.04 16.94
C VAL A 273 -0.47 -3.10 15.54
N LEU A 274 -0.77 -4.31 15.05
CA LEU A 274 -1.53 -4.51 13.82
C LEU A 274 -3.01 -4.26 14.09
N VAL A 275 -3.62 -3.37 13.33
CA VAL A 275 -5.06 -3.08 13.36
C VAL A 275 -5.72 -3.51 12.05
N GLN A 276 -6.99 -3.90 12.11
CA GLN A 276 -7.77 -4.24 10.91
C GLN A 276 -8.10 -2.97 10.12
N PRO A 277 -7.83 -2.92 8.79
CA PRO A 277 -8.29 -1.82 7.95
C PRO A 277 -9.81 -1.64 8.02
N GLN A 278 -10.25 -0.42 8.23
CA GLN A 278 -11.65 -0.05 8.43
C GLN A 278 -12.10 0.94 7.35
N LEU A 279 -13.16 0.60 6.63
CA LEU A 279 -13.76 1.46 5.61
C LEU A 279 -15.11 2.03 6.04
N VAL A 280 -15.82 1.35 6.93
CA VAL A 280 -17.12 1.77 7.47
C VAL A 280 -16.93 2.31 8.87
N ASP A 281 -17.36 3.53 9.11
CA ASP A 281 -17.31 4.20 10.40
C ASP A 281 -18.54 3.85 11.24
N LYS A 282 -19.72 4.06 10.66
CA LYS A 282 -21.01 3.75 11.30
C LYS A 282 -22.10 3.46 10.29
N ILE A 283 -23.17 2.82 10.75
CA ILE A 283 -24.43 2.66 10.05
C ILE A 283 -25.55 3.28 10.88
N THR A 284 -26.52 3.89 10.22
CA THR A 284 -27.70 4.49 10.89
C THR A 284 -28.95 3.88 10.28
N ASN A 285 -29.81 3.30 11.15
CA ASN A 285 -31.14 2.87 10.73
C ASN A 285 -31.98 4.11 10.40
N THR A 286 -32.45 4.22 9.16
CA THR A 286 -33.18 5.41 8.69
C THR A 286 -34.58 5.53 9.27
N ASP A 287 -35.18 4.41 9.73
CA ASP A 287 -36.55 4.39 10.28
C ASP A 287 -36.54 4.69 11.78
N THR A 288 -35.52 4.22 12.54
CA THR A 288 -35.46 4.37 14.00
C THR A 288 -34.45 5.43 14.46
N GLY A 289 -33.51 5.83 13.61
CA GLY A 289 -32.40 6.69 13.98
C GLY A 289 -31.32 6.00 14.82
N GLU A 290 -31.40 4.69 15.02
CA GLU A 290 -30.39 3.93 15.77
C GLU A 290 -29.05 3.91 15.04
N VAL A 291 -27.96 4.23 15.75
CA VAL A 291 -26.60 4.29 15.23
C VAL A 291 -25.78 3.12 15.77
N THR A 292 -25.15 2.38 14.88
CA THR A 292 -24.14 1.37 15.20
C THR A 292 -22.77 1.84 14.73
N GLU A 293 -21.85 2.10 15.65
CA GLU A 293 -20.47 2.50 15.36
C GLU A 293 -19.55 1.28 15.28
N PHE A 294 -18.61 1.30 14.32
CA PHE A 294 -17.57 0.29 14.20
C PHE A 294 -16.30 0.78 14.89
N LYS A 295 -15.88 0.09 15.94
CA LYS A 295 -14.68 0.44 16.71
C LYS A 295 -13.43 -0.14 16.07
N THR A 296 -12.30 0.53 16.35
CA THR A 296 -10.97 0.00 16.01
C THR A 296 -10.80 -1.43 16.51
N LYS A 297 -10.36 -2.30 15.62
CA LYS A 297 -10.07 -3.70 15.94
C LYS A 297 -8.58 -3.95 15.93
N GLU A 298 -7.98 -3.98 17.11
CA GLU A 298 -6.61 -4.44 17.28
C GLU A 298 -6.54 -5.95 17.05
N ILE A 299 -5.60 -6.39 16.24
CA ILE A 299 -5.41 -7.81 15.90
C ILE A 299 -4.36 -8.43 16.80
N ARG A 300 -3.17 -7.82 16.89
CA ARG A 300 -2.05 -8.31 17.71
C ARG A 300 -0.92 -7.30 17.81
N GLN A 301 -0.09 -7.43 18.85
CA GLN A 301 1.24 -6.84 18.91
C GLN A 301 2.17 -7.67 18.06
N VAL A 302 2.86 -7.07 17.10
CA VAL A 302 3.77 -7.73 16.16
C VAL A 302 5.24 -7.53 16.57
N ILE A 303 5.59 -6.29 16.89
CA ILE A 303 6.93 -5.86 17.31
C ILE A 303 6.79 -4.85 18.46
N SER A 304 7.85 -4.67 19.22
CA SER A 304 7.85 -3.74 20.36
C SER A 304 7.86 -2.27 19.91
N LYS A 305 7.34 -1.37 20.77
CA LYS A 305 7.44 0.09 20.56
C LYS A 305 8.89 0.53 20.36
N SER A 306 9.82 -0.03 21.12
CA SER A 306 11.26 0.28 20.99
C SER A 306 11.79 -0.01 19.59
N THR A 307 11.33 -1.09 18.97
CA THR A 307 11.69 -1.43 17.59
C THR A 307 11.05 -0.46 16.60
N THR A 308 9.78 -0.13 16.78
CA THR A 308 9.09 0.82 15.89
C THR A 308 9.72 2.21 15.93
N ASP A 309 10.09 2.71 17.11
CA ASP A 309 10.74 4.02 17.24
C ASP A 309 12.08 4.06 16.48
N LYS A 310 12.87 2.97 16.52
CA LYS A 310 14.10 2.84 15.75
C LYS A 310 13.82 2.83 14.23
N VAL A 311 12.84 2.05 13.78
CA VAL A 311 12.50 1.96 12.35
C VAL A 311 11.94 3.30 11.85
N LYS A 312 11.06 3.96 12.60
CA LYS A 312 10.55 5.30 12.25
C LYS A 312 11.68 6.33 12.14
N SER A 313 12.64 6.32 13.06
CA SER A 313 13.82 7.18 12.98
C SER A 313 14.68 6.89 11.75
N MET A 314 14.85 5.62 11.35
CA MET A 314 15.51 5.28 10.09
C MET A 314 14.70 5.69 8.86
N MET A 315 13.35 5.63 8.91
CA MET A 315 12.51 6.15 7.82
C MET A 315 12.66 7.67 7.65
N GLU A 316 12.86 8.41 8.74
CA GLU A 316 13.13 9.85 8.69
C GLU A 316 14.48 10.12 7.99
N SER A 317 15.53 9.35 8.33
CA SER A 317 16.82 9.51 7.67
C SER A 317 16.81 9.13 6.18
N VAL A 318 15.92 8.24 5.72
CA VAL A 318 15.71 7.99 4.28
C VAL A 318 15.24 9.26 3.56
N VAL A 319 14.51 10.15 4.25
CA VAL A 319 14.05 11.43 3.68
C VAL A 319 15.12 12.51 3.77
N SER A 320 15.84 12.60 4.88
CA SER A 320 16.87 13.65 5.08
C SER A 320 18.18 13.36 4.37
N GLU A 321 18.61 12.08 4.32
CA GLU A 321 19.94 11.68 3.85
C GLU A 321 19.91 10.66 2.70
N GLY A 322 18.73 10.11 2.39
CA GLY A 322 18.60 8.94 1.52
C GLY A 322 17.74 9.17 0.28
N SER A 323 17.31 8.05 -0.29
CA SER A 323 16.58 7.97 -1.56
C SER A 323 15.17 8.58 -1.56
N GLY A 324 14.65 8.98 -0.39
CA GLY A 324 13.30 9.54 -0.21
C GLY A 324 13.20 11.06 -0.25
N TYR A 325 14.31 11.78 -0.39
CA TYR A 325 14.39 13.24 -0.23
C TYR A 325 13.37 14.06 -1.04
N ARG A 326 12.96 13.57 -2.22
CA ARG A 326 12.03 14.30 -3.10
C ARG A 326 10.63 14.51 -2.50
N VAL A 327 10.23 13.70 -1.51
CA VAL A 327 8.98 13.98 -0.78
C VAL A 327 9.06 15.28 -0.01
N ALA A 328 10.21 15.55 0.63
CA ALA A 328 10.43 16.77 1.40
C ALA A 328 10.58 18.02 0.54
N GLU A 329 10.97 17.88 -0.73
CA GLU A 329 11.02 19.01 -1.68
C GLU A 329 9.64 19.60 -1.93
N GLN A 330 8.59 18.77 -1.90
CA GLN A 330 7.20 19.17 -2.11
C GLN A 330 6.51 19.53 -0.77
N ALA A 331 6.69 18.70 0.27
CA ALA A 331 6.08 18.86 1.58
C ALA A 331 7.10 19.44 2.59
N LYS A 332 7.60 20.64 2.31
CA LYS A 332 8.66 21.30 3.08
C LYS A 332 8.26 21.55 4.54
N GLY A 333 9.17 21.23 5.45
CA GLY A 333 9.04 21.52 6.88
C GLY A 333 8.18 20.52 7.65
N PHE A 334 7.55 19.54 7.00
CA PHE A 334 6.84 18.49 7.71
C PHE A 334 7.76 17.35 8.14
N SER A 335 7.47 16.76 9.29
CA SER A 335 8.16 15.56 9.78
C SER A 335 7.66 14.36 9.00
N ILE A 336 8.50 13.83 8.10
CA ILE A 336 8.14 12.70 7.20
C ILE A 336 9.21 11.63 7.31
N GLY A 337 8.76 10.40 7.54
CA GLY A 337 9.57 9.19 7.38
C GLY A 337 9.10 8.40 6.18
N ALA A 338 10.01 7.82 5.39
CA ALA A 338 9.60 7.14 4.17
C ALA A 338 10.50 5.98 3.75
N LYS A 339 10.04 5.24 2.74
CA LYS A 339 10.85 4.29 1.98
C LYS A 339 10.42 4.20 0.53
N THR A 340 11.39 4.28 -0.37
CA THR A 340 11.22 4.06 -1.80
C THR A 340 11.25 2.57 -2.14
N GLY A 341 10.50 2.16 -3.15
CA GLY A 341 10.54 0.83 -3.73
C GLY A 341 10.58 0.91 -5.25
N THR A 342 11.32 0.00 -5.83
CA THR A 342 11.32 -0.26 -7.27
C THR A 342 11.43 -1.77 -7.42
N SER A 343 10.45 -2.41 -8.04
CA SER A 343 10.54 -3.82 -8.41
C SER A 343 10.71 -3.96 -9.92
N GLU A 344 11.54 -4.92 -10.29
CA GLU A 344 11.82 -5.23 -11.69
C GLU A 344 10.75 -6.16 -12.26
N PRO A 345 10.54 -6.17 -13.61
CA PRO A 345 9.72 -7.17 -14.27
C PRO A 345 10.18 -8.59 -13.91
N THR A 346 9.23 -9.50 -13.67
CA THR A 346 9.54 -10.90 -13.30
C THR A 346 10.36 -11.66 -14.34
N SER A 347 10.35 -11.19 -15.60
CA SER A 347 11.21 -11.69 -16.68
C SER A 347 11.35 -10.62 -17.77
N SER A 348 12.39 -10.71 -18.58
CA SER A 348 12.61 -9.83 -19.75
C SER A 348 11.51 -9.94 -20.82
N THR A 349 10.69 -10.98 -20.76
CA THR A 349 9.54 -11.21 -21.65
C THR A 349 8.21 -10.91 -20.97
N SER A 350 8.22 -10.52 -19.68
CA SER A 350 7.02 -10.12 -18.96
C SER A 350 6.45 -8.84 -19.59
N LYS A 351 5.13 -8.80 -19.75
CA LYS A 351 4.40 -7.56 -20.07
C LYS A 351 4.34 -6.61 -18.88
N ASP A 352 4.65 -7.12 -17.68
CA ASP A 352 4.72 -6.33 -16.46
C ASP A 352 6.02 -5.54 -16.48
N GLY A 353 5.94 -4.23 -16.58
CA GLY A 353 7.08 -3.33 -16.48
C GLY A 353 7.53 -3.13 -15.03
N TYR A 354 8.36 -2.12 -14.81
CA TYR A 354 8.75 -1.71 -13.47
C TYR A 354 7.54 -1.29 -12.64
N THR A 355 7.61 -1.54 -11.33
CA THR A 355 6.68 -0.96 -10.37
C THR A 355 7.43 0.00 -9.47
N ALA A 356 7.14 1.28 -9.59
CA ALA A 356 7.64 2.31 -8.70
C ALA A 356 6.70 2.46 -7.51
N SER A 357 7.21 2.37 -6.30
CA SER A 357 6.41 2.52 -5.08
C SER A 357 7.08 3.42 -4.05
N PHE A 358 6.26 4.02 -3.21
CA PHE A 358 6.70 4.86 -2.12
C PHE A 358 5.73 4.74 -0.95
N VAL A 359 6.23 4.52 0.24
CA VAL A 359 5.44 4.59 1.46
C VAL A 359 6.02 5.64 2.38
N ALA A 360 5.13 6.44 2.98
CA ALA A 360 5.53 7.47 3.92
C ALA A 360 4.59 7.53 5.12
N ILE A 361 5.14 8.03 6.24
CA ILE A 361 4.44 8.28 7.49
C ILE A 361 4.62 9.75 7.89
N SER A 362 3.60 10.35 8.48
CA SER A 362 3.70 11.72 9.00
C SER A 362 2.71 11.95 10.16
N PRO A 363 3.09 12.73 11.21
CA PRO A 363 4.47 12.98 11.66
C PRO A 363 5.19 11.69 12.04
N VAL A 364 6.53 11.71 12.10
CA VAL A 364 7.32 10.50 12.43
C VAL A 364 7.04 10.00 13.85
N GLU A 365 6.98 10.90 14.83
CA GLU A 365 6.81 10.49 16.24
C GLU A 365 5.38 10.03 16.54
N ASN A 366 4.40 10.88 16.35
CA ASN A 366 2.99 10.59 16.60
C ASN A 366 2.25 10.47 15.28
N THR A 367 2.51 9.40 14.55
CA THR A 367 2.02 9.23 13.20
C THR A 367 0.50 9.32 13.11
N LYS A 368 0.02 10.18 12.22
CA LYS A 368 -1.41 10.42 11.95
C LYS A 368 -1.86 9.83 10.62
N ILE A 369 -0.93 9.67 9.69
CA ILE A 369 -1.22 9.17 8.35
C ILE A 369 -0.07 8.33 7.83
N VAL A 370 -0.42 7.22 7.21
CA VAL A 370 0.44 6.42 6.34
C VAL A 370 -0.08 6.57 4.93
N LEU A 371 0.81 6.89 3.99
CA LEU A 371 0.49 7.07 2.57
C LEU A 371 1.31 6.07 1.74
N LEU A 372 0.64 5.28 0.91
CA LEU A 372 1.27 4.38 -0.04
C LEU A 372 0.91 4.82 -1.45
N VAL A 373 1.93 5.05 -2.29
CA VAL A 373 1.78 5.36 -3.73
C VAL A 373 2.47 4.26 -4.54
N ILE A 374 1.77 3.73 -5.53
CA ILE A 374 2.26 2.71 -6.45
C ILE A 374 1.97 3.17 -7.89
N LEU A 375 2.99 3.24 -8.73
CA LEU A 375 2.90 3.55 -10.15
C LEU A 375 3.41 2.34 -10.94
N LYS A 376 2.55 1.78 -11.80
CA LYS A 376 2.82 0.52 -12.52
C LYS A 376 3.23 0.80 -13.96
N ASN A 377 4.34 0.20 -14.35
CA ASN A 377 4.85 0.16 -15.72
C ASN A 377 5.00 1.56 -16.36
N PRO A 378 5.76 2.49 -15.75
CA PRO A 378 6.10 3.76 -16.37
C PRO A 378 6.85 3.50 -17.69
N LYS A 379 6.50 4.25 -18.76
CA LYS A 379 7.06 4.02 -20.11
C LYS A 379 8.29 4.88 -20.40
N GLY A 380 8.47 5.96 -19.63
CA GLY A 380 9.58 6.89 -19.80
C GLY A 380 10.92 6.35 -19.27
N SER A 381 11.94 7.21 -19.30
CA SER A 381 13.26 6.91 -18.72
C SER A 381 13.26 6.85 -17.20
N LEU A 382 12.30 7.51 -16.55
CA LEU A 382 12.13 7.54 -15.09
C LEU A 382 11.21 6.39 -14.67
N HIS A 383 11.74 5.49 -13.82
CA HIS A 383 10.98 4.32 -13.38
C HIS A 383 11.23 3.99 -11.89
N ASN A 384 12.08 4.74 -11.21
CA ASN A 384 12.39 4.48 -9.81
C ASN A 384 11.39 5.15 -8.86
N GLY A 385 11.04 4.48 -7.75
CA GLY A 385 10.12 5.00 -6.75
C GLY A 385 10.53 6.37 -6.19
N GLY A 386 11.85 6.61 -5.98
CA GLY A 386 12.36 7.91 -5.55
C GLY A 386 12.21 9.02 -6.59
N GLN A 387 12.12 8.69 -7.88
CA GLN A 387 12.03 9.67 -8.96
C GLN A 387 10.59 10.07 -9.29
N ILE A 388 9.64 9.12 -9.21
CA ILE A 388 8.27 9.36 -9.65
C ILE A 388 7.24 9.21 -8.53
N ALA A 389 7.34 8.19 -7.66
CA ALA A 389 6.37 7.98 -6.59
C ALA A 389 6.61 8.90 -5.36
N ALA A 390 7.88 9.21 -5.02
CA ALA A 390 8.21 10.12 -3.92
C ALA A 390 7.72 11.55 -4.16
N PRO A 391 7.99 12.22 -5.31
CA PRO A 391 7.45 13.55 -5.56
C PRO A 391 5.92 13.55 -5.65
N THR A 392 5.28 12.50 -6.19
CA THR A 392 3.82 12.36 -6.18
C THR A 392 3.27 12.34 -4.76
N ALA A 393 3.84 11.52 -3.87
CA ALA A 393 3.47 11.48 -2.46
C ALA A 393 3.72 12.83 -1.77
N GLY A 394 4.78 13.53 -2.14
CA GLY A 394 5.11 14.85 -1.63
C GLY A 394 4.06 15.90 -1.99
N LYS A 395 3.58 15.92 -3.25
CA LYS A 395 2.48 16.79 -3.70
C LYS A 395 1.21 16.50 -2.89
N MET A 396 0.88 15.22 -2.67
CA MET A 396 -0.27 14.82 -1.84
C MET A 396 -0.10 15.33 -0.39
N PHE A 397 1.04 15.11 0.24
CA PHE A 397 1.30 15.54 1.61
C PHE A 397 1.30 17.06 1.78
N ALA A 398 1.76 17.81 0.79
CA ALA A 398 1.75 19.28 0.84
C ALA A 398 0.34 19.85 1.05
N GLU A 399 -0.70 19.16 0.63
CA GLU A 399 -2.09 19.55 0.82
C GLU A 399 -2.77 18.81 1.98
N ILE A 400 -2.52 17.50 2.11
CA ILE A 400 -3.16 16.66 3.14
C ILE A 400 -2.72 17.07 4.55
N LEU A 401 -1.41 17.28 4.78
CA LEU A 401 -0.90 17.53 6.14
C LEU A 401 -1.45 18.83 6.74
N PRO A 402 -1.44 19.98 6.04
CA PRO A 402 -2.09 21.20 6.54
C PRO A 402 -3.60 21.02 6.76
N TYR A 403 -4.28 20.32 5.85
CA TYR A 403 -5.71 20.01 5.99
C TYR A 403 -6.02 19.21 7.25
N MET A 404 -5.16 18.26 7.61
CA MET A 404 -5.26 17.48 8.85
C MET A 404 -4.84 18.26 10.11
N GLY A 405 -4.46 19.54 9.98
CA GLY A 405 -3.97 20.36 11.08
C GLY A 405 -2.58 19.97 11.59
N ILE A 406 -1.79 19.28 10.77
CA ILE A 406 -0.41 18.93 11.09
C ILE A 406 0.46 20.15 10.76
N GLU A 407 1.18 20.66 11.77
CA GLU A 407 2.01 21.85 11.62
C GLU A 407 3.36 21.52 10.97
N SER A 408 3.83 22.40 10.09
CA SER A 408 5.21 22.36 9.61
C SER A 408 6.11 22.96 10.69
N GLY A 409 7.01 22.14 11.23
CA GLY A 409 8.08 22.67 12.11
C GLY A 409 9.12 23.42 11.30
N ASN A 410 9.58 24.59 11.78
CA ASN A 410 10.66 25.40 11.19
C ASN A 410 12.07 24.74 11.32
N LYS A 411 12.17 23.41 11.23
CA LYS A 411 13.47 22.73 11.10
C LYS A 411 13.78 22.50 9.62
N VAL A 412 13.99 23.59 8.89
CA VAL A 412 14.77 23.52 7.65
C VAL A 412 16.23 23.38 8.09
N ASN A 413 16.73 22.17 8.17
CA ASN A 413 18.18 21.97 8.15
C ASN A 413 18.64 22.36 6.74
N GLU A 414 19.20 23.56 6.62
CA GLU A 414 19.99 24.01 5.45
C GLU A 414 21.31 23.22 5.36
N THR A 415 21.27 21.91 5.37
CA THR A 415 22.46 21.09 5.17
C THR A 415 22.26 20.14 4.01
N ASN A 416 23.07 20.39 3.00
CA ASN A 416 23.46 19.56 1.87
C ASN A 416 22.62 19.58 0.58
N ASN A 417 22.74 20.70 -0.14
CA ASN A 417 22.60 20.74 -1.60
C ASN A 417 23.81 20.14 -2.36
N ASN A 418 24.52 19.15 -1.80
CA ASN A 418 25.74 18.60 -2.40
C ASN A 418 25.64 17.16 -2.88
N LEU A 419 24.44 16.58 -2.94
CA LEU A 419 24.27 15.33 -3.68
C LEU A 419 24.00 15.68 -5.14
N SER A 420 25.01 15.47 -6.01
CA SER A 420 24.80 15.60 -7.45
C SER A 420 23.83 14.50 -7.93
N GLU A 421 22.99 14.80 -8.91
CA GLU A 421 22.09 13.78 -9.52
C GLU A 421 22.85 12.54 -10.02
N SER A 422 24.16 12.65 -10.27
CA SER A 422 25.04 11.56 -10.65
C SER A 422 25.41 10.59 -9.51
N ASP A 423 25.17 10.95 -8.26
CA ASP A 423 25.56 10.17 -7.09
C ASP A 423 24.42 9.28 -6.57
N LEU A 424 23.20 9.43 -7.14
CA LEU A 424 21.98 8.73 -6.72
C LEU A 424 21.45 7.71 -7.77
N TYR A 425 22.25 7.46 -8.88
CA TYR A 425 21.86 6.52 -9.94
C TYR A 425 22.90 5.45 -10.22
#